data_8c8cf633dec9af84e81eb5ce608dc38c
#
_entry.id   8c8cf633dec9af84e81eb5ce608dc38c
#
_cell.length_a   1.000
_cell.length_b   1.000
_cell.length_c   1.000
_cell.angle_alpha   90.00
_cell.angle_beta   90.00
_cell.angle_gamma   90.00
#
_symmetry.space_group_name_H-M   'P 1'
#
loop_
_entity.id
_entity.type
_entity.pdbx_description
1 polymer ?
#
loop_
_entity_poly.entity_id
_entity_poly.type
_entity_poly.pdbx_seq_one_letter_code
_entity_poly.pdbx_strand_id
1 'polypeptide(L)'
;MKTIILYSPVTKSEHLICLDQVIYLYEITKKSSRYYGCIEMRFEDGSIQIFKANYLDVVEAFVVHTWLESVWNSLVWWFKSKKLKKSKNK
;
A
#
# COMPACT_ATOMS: atom_id res chain seq x y z
N MET A 1 1.04 -5.26 10.08
CA MET A 1 2.03 -4.56 9.24
C MET A 1 2.27 -5.35 7.96
N LYS A 2 2.10 -4.71 6.82
CA LYS A 2 2.29 -5.37 5.53
C LYS A 2 3.58 -4.91 4.88
N THR A 3 4.39 -5.85 4.39
CA THR A 3 5.62 -5.57 3.68
C THR A 3 5.57 -6.14 2.28
N ILE A 4 6.25 -5.48 1.36
CA ILE A 4 6.44 -5.99 -0.02
C ILE A 4 7.91 -5.85 -0.38
N ILE A 5 8.35 -6.66 -1.33
CA ILE A 5 9.72 -6.59 -1.83
C ILE A 5 9.69 -5.99 -3.23
N LEU A 6 10.45 -4.90 -3.43
CA LEU A 6 10.54 -4.23 -4.70
C LEU A 6 11.99 -4.04 -5.11
N TYR A 7 12.24 -4.15 -6.41
CA TYR A 7 13.56 -3.94 -6.99
C TYR A 7 13.77 -2.46 -7.28
N SER A 8 14.92 -1.91 -6.83
CA SER A 8 15.30 -0.52 -7.10
C SER A 8 16.34 -0.49 -8.22
N PRO A 9 16.05 0.18 -9.34
CA PRO A 9 17.06 0.36 -10.39
C PRO A 9 18.18 1.32 -10.01
N VAL A 10 17.95 2.15 -8.99
CA VAL A 10 18.96 3.09 -8.51
C VAL A 10 20.05 2.37 -7.73
N THR A 11 19.65 1.54 -6.78
CA THR A 11 20.60 0.77 -5.95
C THR A 11 20.94 -0.59 -6.55
N LYS A 12 20.18 -0.99 -7.59
CA LYS A 12 20.32 -2.28 -8.26
C LYS A 12 20.17 -3.46 -7.29
N SER A 13 19.26 -3.32 -6.36
CA SER A 13 18.98 -4.37 -5.36
C SER A 13 17.52 -4.36 -4.97
N GLU A 14 17.07 -5.46 -4.37
CA GLU A 14 15.73 -5.55 -3.83
C GLU A 14 15.68 -4.94 -2.44
N HIS A 15 14.53 -4.31 -2.13
CA HIS A 15 14.30 -3.69 -0.84
C HIS A 15 13.00 -4.20 -0.25
N LEU A 16 13.00 -4.40 1.05
CA LEU A 16 11.80 -4.71 1.80
C LEU A 16 11.13 -3.40 2.20
N ILE A 17 9.91 -3.21 1.74
CA ILE A 17 9.17 -1.97 1.93
C ILE A 17 8.05 -2.21 2.91
N CYS A 18 8.01 -1.42 3.98
CA CYS A 18 6.89 -1.40 4.90
C CYS A 18 5.85 -0.41 4.40
N LEU A 19 4.69 -0.90 4.01
CA LEU A 19 3.64 -0.07 3.43
C LEU A 19 3.11 0.98 4.41
N ASP A 20 3.18 0.70 5.71
CA ASP A 20 2.74 1.64 6.73
C ASP A 20 3.60 2.91 6.78
N GLN A 21 4.82 2.85 6.27
CA GLN A 21 5.75 3.98 6.26
C GLN A 21 5.71 4.79 4.98
N VAL A 22 4.94 4.35 3.99
CA VAL A 22 4.82 5.05 2.71
C VAL A 22 3.71 6.10 2.83
N ILE A 23 4.06 7.37 2.61
CA ILE A 23 3.08 8.46 2.66
C ILE A 23 2.69 8.94 1.27
N TYR A 24 3.46 8.58 0.26
CA TYR A 24 3.22 9.06 -1.09
C TYR A 24 3.77 8.09 -2.11
N LEU A 25 3.01 7.89 -3.18
CA LEU A 25 3.32 6.90 -4.21
C LEU A 25 2.82 7.41 -5.55
N TYR A 26 3.68 7.50 -6.56
CA TYR A 26 3.24 7.86 -7.90
C TYR A 26 4.13 7.25 -8.98
N GLU A 27 3.56 7.15 -10.18
CA GLU A 27 4.27 6.64 -11.34
C GLU A 27 5.05 7.77 -12.03
N ILE A 28 6.27 7.45 -12.44
CA ILE A 28 7.07 8.40 -13.19
C ILE A 28 6.62 8.36 -14.65
N THR A 29 5.90 9.39 -15.07
CA THR A 29 5.30 9.46 -16.40
C THR A 29 6.08 10.33 -17.39
N LYS A 30 7.13 10.98 -16.93
CA LYS A 30 7.96 11.83 -17.79
C LYS A 30 8.85 10.97 -18.67
N LYS A 31 8.58 10.96 -19.98
CA LYS A 31 9.27 10.09 -20.94
C LYS A 31 10.76 10.37 -21.04
N SER A 32 11.19 11.58 -20.73
CA SER A 32 12.62 11.94 -20.74
C SER A 32 13.36 11.47 -19.49
N SER A 33 12.64 10.96 -18.49
CA SER A 33 13.26 10.47 -17.27
C SER A 33 13.94 9.13 -17.51
N ARG A 34 15.12 8.95 -16.89
CA ARG A 34 15.82 7.67 -16.89
C ARG A 34 14.96 6.54 -16.27
N TYR A 35 14.07 6.92 -15.37
CA TYR A 35 13.25 5.97 -14.63
C TYR A 35 11.80 5.97 -15.09
N TYR A 36 11.56 6.32 -16.35
CA TYR A 36 10.23 6.29 -16.92
C TYR A 36 9.59 4.90 -16.73
N GLY A 37 8.35 4.89 -16.26
CA GLY A 37 7.64 3.66 -16.01
C GLY A 37 7.89 3.05 -14.63
N CYS A 38 8.86 3.58 -13.88
CA CYS A 38 9.09 3.17 -12.50
C CYS A 38 8.17 3.93 -11.56
N ILE A 39 8.17 3.52 -10.30
CA ILE A 39 7.37 4.19 -9.27
C ILE A 39 8.29 4.90 -8.29
N GLU A 40 7.82 6.03 -7.77
CA GLU A 40 8.52 6.80 -6.76
C GLU A 40 7.71 6.77 -5.47
N MET A 41 8.38 6.44 -4.38
CA MET A 41 7.76 6.39 -3.05
C MET A 41 8.45 7.37 -2.11
N ARG A 42 7.64 8.11 -1.36
CA ARG A 42 8.12 8.94 -0.27
C ARG A 42 7.72 8.30 1.05
N PHE A 43 8.66 8.26 1.98
CA PHE A 43 8.48 7.64 3.28
C PHE A 43 8.35 8.68 4.38
N GLU A 44 7.87 8.25 5.55
CA GLU A 44 7.63 9.14 6.70
C GLU A 44 8.89 9.88 7.15
N ASP A 45 10.07 9.28 6.96
CA ASP A 45 11.34 9.92 7.31
C ASP A 45 11.77 10.99 6.31
N GLY A 46 10.99 11.23 5.27
CA GLY A 46 11.28 12.19 4.23
C GLY A 46 12.12 11.65 3.08
N SER A 47 12.56 10.41 3.16
CA SER A 47 13.33 9.79 2.08
C SER A 47 12.46 9.51 0.86
N ILE A 48 13.07 9.52 -0.31
CA ILE A 48 12.40 9.22 -1.57
C ILE A 48 13.18 8.12 -2.24
N GLN A 49 12.49 7.07 -2.69
CA GLN A 49 13.12 5.94 -3.37
C GLN A 49 12.34 5.60 -4.63
N ILE A 50 13.06 5.07 -5.63
CA ILE A 50 12.50 4.69 -6.91
C ILE A 50 12.61 3.18 -7.06
N PHE A 51 11.51 2.55 -7.49
CA PHE A 51 11.43 1.11 -7.65
C PHE A 51 10.89 0.75 -9.02
N LYS A 52 11.38 -0.37 -9.57
CA LYS A 52 10.88 -0.90 -10.83
C LYS A 52 9.77 -1.91 -10.55
N ALA A 53 8.54 -1.50 -10.80
CA ALA A 53 7.38 -2.35 -10.56
C ALA A 53 6.20 -1.82 -11.36
N ASN A 54 5.18 -2.65 -11.51
CA ASN A 54 3.94 -2.21 -12.13
C ASN A 54 3.20 -1.30 -11.14
N TYR A 55 2.95 -0.07 -11.56
CA TYR A 55 2.30 0.93 -10.71
C TYR A 55 0.96 0.44 -10.18
N LEU A 56 0.14 -0.16 -11.06
CA LEU A 56 -1.19 -0.61 -10.65
C LEU A 56 -1.11 -1.73 -9.61
N ASP A 57 -0.16 -2.65 -9.74
CA ASP A 57 0.01 -3.73 -8.77
C ASP A 57 0.40 -3.18 -7.40
N VAL A 58 1.31 -2.21 -7.37
CA VAL A 58 1.76 -1.60 -6.11
C VAL A 58 0.66 -0.77 -5.47
N VAL A 59 -0.06 0.01 -6.29
CA VAL A 59 -1.19 0.81 -5.80
C VAL A 59 -2.26 -0.10 -5.23
N GLU A 60 -2.57 -1.19 -5.91
CA GLU A 60 -3.55 -2.15 -5.43
C GLU A 60 -3.14 -2.73 -4.08
N ALA A 61 -1.88 -3.16 -3.94
CA ALA A 61 -1.38 -3.69 -2.68
C ALA A 61 -1.47 -2.65 -1.56
N PHE A 62 -1.11 -1.40 -1.86
CA PHE A 62 -1.15 -0.30 -0.90
C PHE A 62 -2.58 0.02 -0.49
N VAL A 63 -3.48 0.16 -1.45
CA VAL A 63 -4.88 0.51 -1.20
C VAL A 63 -5.58 -0.63 -0.46
N VAL A 64 -5.37 -1.87 -0.86
CA VAL A 64 -5.99 -3.03 -0.22
C VAL A 64 -5.54 -3.12 1.23
N HIS A 65 -4.23 -2.91 1.51
CA HIS A 65 -3.73 -2.91 2.87
C HIS A 65 -4.42 -1.86 3.74
N THR A 66 -4.44 -0.62 3.27
CA THR A 66 -5.04 0.50 3.99
C THR A 66 -6.55 0.33 4.11
N TRP A 67 -7.18 -0.04 3.02
CA TRP A 67 -8.64 -0.20 2.96
C TRP A 67 -9.11 -1.35 3.82
N LEU A 68 -8.39 -2.48 3.79
CA LEU A 68 -8.78 -3.66 4.58
C LEU A 68 -8.72 -3.37 6.08
N GLU A 69 -7.73 -2.63 6.55
CA GLU A 69 -7.68 -2.27 7.97
C GLU A 69 -8.91 -1.48 8.37
N SER A 70 -9.28 -0.49 7.57
CA SER A 70 -10.44 0.36 7.84
C SER A 70 -11.75 -0.42 7.75
N VAL A 71 -11.91 -1.18 6.67
CA VAL A 71 -13.12 -1.97 6.42
C VAL A 71 -13.24 -3.12 7.42
N TRP A 72 -12.12 -3.75 7.76
CA TRP A 72 -12.12 -4.84 8.72
C TRP A 72 -12.65 -4.39 10.08
N ASN A 73 -12.21 -3.25 10.55
CA ASN A 73 -12.71 -2.69 11.80
C ASN A 73 -14.20 -2.42 11.73
N SER A 74 -14.67 -1.89 10.62
CA SER A 74 -16.09 -1.63 10.40
C SER A 74 -16.89 -2.92 10.32
N LEU A 75 -16.35 -3.93 9.64
CA LEU A 75 -17.01 -5.23 9.51
C LEU A 75 -17.11 -5.97 10.85
N VAL A 76 -16.05 -5.92 11.65
CA VAL A 76 -16.05 -6.55 12.96
C VAL A 76 -17.13 -5.93 13.84
N TRP A 77 -17.21 -4.60 13.83
CA TRP A 77 -18.24 -3.90 14.58
C TRP A 77 -19.64 -4.24 14.08
N TRP A 78 -19.82 -4.29 12.78
CA TRP A 78 -21.09 -4.62 12.14
C TRP A 78 -21.51 -6.05 12.49
N PHE A 79 -20.60 -7.00 12.45
CA PHE A 79 -20.85 -8.38 12.82
C PHE A 79 -21.28 -8.50 14.27
N LYS A 80 -20.63 -7.79 15.16
CA LYS A 80 -21.00 -7.80 16.58
C LYS A 80 -22.39 -7.25 16.79
N SER A 81 -22.73 -6.16 16.13
CA SER A 81 -24.06 -5.57 16.20
C SER A 81 -25.13 -6.52 15.67
N LYS A 82 -24.86 -7.13 14.54
CA LYS A 82 -25.80 -8.06 13.93
C LYS A 82 -26.01 -9.30 14.79
N LYS A 83 -24.94 -9.80 15.37
CA LYS A 83 -25.01 -10.98 16.24
C LYS A 83 -25.83 -10.70 17.48
N LEU A 84 -25.63 -9.55 18.09
CA LEU A 84 -26.41 -9.11 19.25
C LEU A 84 -27.89 -8.95 18.89
N LYS A 85 -28.17 -8.35 17.76
CA LYS A 85 -29.53 -8.17 17.27
C LYS A 85 -30.22 -9.50 17.03
N LYS A 86 -29.48 -10.45 16.48
CA LYS A 86 -30.01 -11.80 16.25
C LYS A 86 -30.34 -12.52 17.55
N SER A 87 -29.48 -12.34 18.53
CA SER A 87 -29.75 -12.91 19.88
C SER A 87 -31.00 -12.32 20.49
N LYS A 88 -31.22 -11.03 20.31
CA LYS A 88 -32.41 -10.35 20.86
C LYS A 88 -33.71 -10.86 20.23
N ASN A 89 -33.64 -11.24 18.98
CA ASN A 89 -34.81 -11.66 18.23
C ASN A 89 -35.20 -13.13 18.49
N LYS A 90 -34.39 -13.81 19.23
CA LYS A 90 -34.75 -15.15 19.72
C LYS A 90 -35.44 -15.08 21.05
#